data_d8fe4915862203c889c6e5d44af43f8c
#
_entry.id   d8fe4915862203c889c6e5d44af43f8c
#
_cell.length_a   1.000
_cell.length_b   1.000
_cell.length_c   1.000
_cell.angle_alpha   90.00
_cell.angle_beta   90.00
_cell.angle_gamma   90.00
#
_symmetry.space_group_name_H-M   'P 1'
#
loop_
_entity.id
_entity.type
_entity.pdbx_description
1 polymer ?
#
loop_
_entity_poly.entity_id
_entity_poly.type
_entity_poly.pdbx_seq_one_letter_code
_entity_poly.pdbx_strand_id
1 'polypeptide(L)'
;MEIGNKKILENSLFWDKRITKKKSSSYQLLMHYSQTKFSYCIFHAEKKELLGTNAQLINDANTLQKILEKDIFNWNYESIKINLDSNKSTIIPNSFFDKKIIEKYLYFNEKFNKQEIDFFCDGLKYMDAAVISSMPKKLTSLLKTKFKKIKIKS
;
A
#
# COMPACT_ATOMS: atom_id res chain seq x y z
N MET A 1 18.02 -27.18 -5.51
CA MET A 1 18.20 -25.73 -5.30
C MET A 1 16.85 -25.09 -4.85
N GLU A 2 16.48 -25.27 -3.58
CA GLU A 2 15.16 -24.88 -3.00
C GLU A 2 15.29 -23.93 -1.79
N ILE A 3 16.35 -23.13 -1.71
CA ILE A 3 16.66 -22.33 -0.52
C ILE A 3 15.87 -21.02 -0.45
N GLY A 4 15.34 -20.53 -1.58
CA GLY A 4 14.62 -19.25 -1.64
C GLY A 4 13.18 -19.25 -1.09
N ASN A 5 12.49 -20.39 -1.13
CA ASN A 5 11.06 -20.45 -0.80
C ASN A 5 10.78 -20.66 0.71
N LYS A 6 11.71 -21.24 1.47
CA LYS A 6 11.47 -21.57 2.88
C LYS A 6 11.29 -20.35 3.79
N LYS A 7 12.04 -19.28 3.55
CA LYS A 7 11.97 -18.04 4.37
C LYS A 7 10.71 -17.18 4.14
N ILE A 8 10.07 -17.35 2.99
CA ILE A 8 8.82 -16.62 2.67
C ILE A 8 7.63 -17.26 3.39
N LEU A 9 7.71 -18.55 3.69
CA LEU A 9 6.62 -19.34 4.28
C LEU A 9 6.43 -19.13 5.79
N GLU A 10 7.43 -18.64 6.52
CA GLU A 10 7.40 -18.56 8.00
C GLU A 10 6.30 -17.65 8.56
N ASN A 11 5.75 -16.72 7.77
CA ASN A 11 4.66 -15.83 8.16
C ASN A 11 3.52 -15.79 7.12
N SER A 12 3.48 -16.74 6.20
CA SER A 12 2.42 -16.79 5.20
C SER A 12 1.16 -17.42 5.78
N LEU A 13 0.02 -16.72 5.65
CA LEU A 13 -1.29 -17.26 5.99
C LEU A 13 -1.72 -18.31 4.96
N PHE A 14 -1.31 -18.11 3.70
CA PHE A 14 -1.58 -19.01 2.58
C PHE A 14 -0.54 -18.78 1.48
N TRP A 15 -0.08 -19.85 0.83
CA TRP A 15 0.89 -19.77 -0.26
C TRP A 15 0.73 -20.93 -1.24
N ASP A 16 0.31 -20.62 -2.47
CA ASP A 16 0.19 -21.61 -3.54
C ASP A 16 1.56 -21.95 -4.13
N LYS A 17 1.84 -23.24 -4.28
CA LYS A 17 3.10 -23.76 -4.86
C LYS A 17 3.33 -23.33 -6.32
N ARG A 18 2.26 -22.90 -7.01
CA ARG A 18 2.30 -22.41 -8.40
C ARG A 18 2.93 -21.03 -8.55
N ILE A 19 3.09 -20.29 -7.44
CA ILE A 19 3.71 -18.96 -7.45
C ILE A 19 5.19 -19.08 -7.82
N THR A 20 5.59 -18.44 -8.91
CA THR A 20 6.99 -18.40 -9.35
C THR A 20 7.34 -17.02 -9.90
N LYS A 21 8.61 -16.62 -9.75
CA LYS A 21 9.13 -15.37 -10.30
C LYS A 21 8.97 -15.28 -11.82
N LYS A 22 9.09 -16.41 -12.54
CA LYS A 22 8.91 -16.46 -14.01
C LYS A 22 7.53 -16.05 -14.49
N LYS A 23 6.49 -16.27 -13.67
CA LYS A 23 5.10 -15.95 -13.96
C LYS A 23 4.65 -14.63 -13.34
N SER A 24 5.54 -13.88 -12.70
CA SER A 24 5.17 -12.66 -11.95
C SER A 24 4.52 -11.58 -12.80
N SER A 25 4.82 -11.53 -14.11
CA SER A 25 4.18 -10.59 -15.05
C SER A 25 2.68 -10.83 -15.27
N SER A 26 2.14 -11.98 -14.86
CA SER A 26 0.69 -12.27 -14.85
C SER A 26 0.06 -12.07 -13.46
N TYR A 27 0.83 -11.61 -12.49
CA TYR A 27 0.36 -11.42 -11.13
C TYR A 27 0.25 -9.95 -10.77
N GLN A 28 -0.72 -9.64 -9.92
CA GLN A 28 -0.85 -8.36 -9.24
C GLN A 28 -0.34 -8.50 -7.81
N LEU A 29 0.49 -7.56 -7.37
CA LEU A 29 0.90 -7.42 -5.98
C LEU A 29 0.00 -6.38 -5.33
N LEU A 30 -0.83 -6.83 -4.39
CA LEU A 30 -1.71 -5.97 -3.62
C LEU A 30 -1.17 -5.91 -2.20
N MET A 31 -0.96 -4.71 -1.69
CA MET A 31 -0.39 -4.47 -0.37
C MET A 31 -1.34 -3.63 0.47
N HIS A 32 -1.26 -3.81 1.76
CA HIS A 32 -1.95 -2.98 2.73
C HIS A 32 -0.98 -2.63 3.86
N TYR A 33 -0.93 -1.37 4.20
CA TYR A 33 -0.12 -0.84 5.29
C TYR A 33 -1.02 -0.16 6.32
N SER A 34 -0.84 -0.53 7.57
CA SER A 34 -1.33 0.20 8.73
C SER A 34 -0.16 0.52 9.67
N GLN A 35 -0.38 1.28 10.71
CA GLN A 35 0.68 1.64 11.66
C GLN A 35 1.40 0.45 12.29
N THR A 36 0.68 -0.64 12.52
CA THR A 36 1.18 -1.81 13.25
C THR A 36 1.30 -3.06 12.40
N LYS A 37 0.82 -3.01 11.15
CA LYS A 37 0.73 -4.20 10.30
C LYS A 37 1.00 -3.87 8.84
N PHE A 38 1.79 -4.72 8.20
CA PHE A 38 1.95 -4.75 6.76
C PHE A 38 1.50 -6.10 6.23
N SER A 39 0.63 -6.10 5.26
CA SER A 39 0.18 -7.31 4.59
C SER A 39 0.25 -7.17 3.09
N TYR A 40 0.37 -8.30 2.40
CA TYR A 40 0.32 -8.34 0.95
C TYR A 40 -0.29 -9.63 0.46
N CYS A 41 -0.81 -9.58 -0.75
CA CYS A 41 -1.26 -10.76 -1.45
C CYS A 41 -0.83 -10.74 -2.92
N ILE A 42 -0.72 -11.93 -3.49
CA ILE A 42 -0.47 -12.17 -4.90
C ILE A 42 -1.75 -12.69 -5.53
N PHE A 43 -2.21 -11.97 -6.55
CA PHE A 43 -3.46 -12.24 -7.24
C PHE A 43 -3.22 -12.43 -8.73
N HIS A 44 -3.81 -13.47 -9.32
CA HIS A 44 -3.78 -13.69 -10.76
C HIS A 44 -5.06 -13.09 -11.37
N ALA A 45 -4.92 -11.94 -12.04
CA ALA A 45 -6.06 -11.14 -12.49
C ALA A 45 -6.97 -11.88 -13.49
N GLU A 46 -6.38 -12.49 -14.52
CA GLU A 46 -7.16 -13.22 -15.55
C GLU A 46 -7.93 -14.40 -14.98
N LYS A 47 -7.31 -15.18 -14.08
CA LYS A 47 -7.93 -16.35 -13.46
C LYS A 47 -8.81 -16.01 -12.27
N LYS A 48 -8.76 -14.76 -11.77
CA LYS A 48 -9.43 -14.29 -10.55
C LYS A 48 -9.09 -15.15 -9.32
N GLU A 49 -7.84 -15.59 -9.23
CA GLU A 49 -7.36 -16.48 -8.16
C GLU A 49 -6.45 -15.71 -7.18
N LEU A 50 -6.72 -15.86 -5.89
CA LEU A 50 -5.78 -15.49 -4.84
C LEU A 50 -4.73 -16.62 -4.72
N LEU A 51 -3.47 -16.31 -4.98
CA LEU A 51 -2.39 -17.28 -4.98
C LEU A 51 -1.60 -17.30 -3.68
N GLY A 52 -1.53 -16.19 -2.96
CA GLY A 52 -0.82 -16.16 -1.69
C GLY A 52 -1.11 -14.91 -0.90
N THR A 53 -1.02 -15.01 0.41
CA THR A 53 -1.17 -13.88 1.33
C THR A 53 -0.21 -14.03 2.50
N ASN A 54 0.30 -12.88 2.94
CA ASN A 54 1.21 -12.78 4.08
C ASN A 54 0.86 -11.54 4.90
N ALA A 55 1.05 -11.62 6.20
CA ALA A 55 0.86 -10.49 7.09
C ALA A 55 1.95 -10.49 8.18
N GLN A 56 2.51 -9.33 8.47
CA GLN A 56 3.57 -9.16 9.44
C GLN A 56 3.30 -7.93 10.29
N LEU A 57 3.62 -8.02 11.58
CA LEU A 57 3.64 -6.86 12.46
C LEU A 57 4.83 -5.97 12.08
N ILE A 58 4.61 -4.68 12.14
CA ILE A 58 5.63 -3.66 11.93
C ILE A 58 5.60 -2.72 13.12
N ASN A 59 6.79 -2.41 13.66
CA ASN A 59 6.93 -1.51 14.79
C ASN A 59 7.46 -0.15 14.38
N ASP A 60 8.14 -0.09 13.23
CA ASP A 60 8.78 1.11 12.71
C ASP A 60 9.00 1.05 11.18
N ALA A 61 9.44 2.17 10.62
CA ALA A 61 9.76 2.29 9.19
C ALA A 61 10.93 1.38 8.76
N ASN A 62 11.89 1.09 9.65
CA ASN A 62 13.03 0.22 9.33
C ASN A 62 12.58 -1.22 9.17
N THR A 63 11.61 -1.65 9.98
CA THR A 63 10.99 -2.99 9.84
C THR A 63 10.31 -3.12 8.49
N LEU A 64 9.55 -2.10 8.06
CA LEU A 64 8.93 -2.10 6.72
C LEU A 64 9.99 -2.15 5.62
N GLN A 65 11.05 -1.36 5.72
CA GLN A 65 12.14 -1.36 4.74
C GLN A 65 12.75 -2.75 4.59
N LYS A 66 13.08 -3.43 5.69
CA LYS A 66 13.59 -4.82 5.68
C LYS A 66 12.63 -5.80 5.04
N ILE A 67 11.32 -5.64 5.27
CA ILE A 67 10.30 -6.46 4.60
C ILE A 67 10.34 -6.25 3.09
N LEU A 68 10.42 -5.00 2.64
CA LEU A 68 10.43 -4.65 1.21
C LEU A 68 11.73 -5.04 0.48
N GLU A 69 12.80 -5.38 1.19
CA GLU A 69 14.06 -5.91 0.63
C GLU A 69 13.93 -7.37 0.17
N LYS A 70 12.91 -8.12 0.62
CA LYS A 70 12.71 -9.52 0.22
C LYS A 70 12.54 -9.63 -1.32
N ASP A 71 13.05 -10.73 -1.89
CA ASP A 71 13.07 -10.95 -3.36
C ASP A 71 11.70 -10.80 -4.01
N ILE A 72 10.64 -11.22 -3.33
CA ILE A 72 9.27 -11.13 -3.83
C ILE A 72 8.87 -9.70 -4.23
N PHE A 73 9.35 -8.68 -3.54
CA PHE A 73 9.07 -7.28 -3.87
C PHE A 73 9.93 -6.73 -5.02
N ASN A 74 10.83 -7.55 -5.57
CA ASN A 74 11.66 -7.22 -6.73
C ASN A 74 11.20 -7.91 -8.02
N TRP A 75 10.07 -8.63 -7.96
CA TRP A 75 9.53 -9.30 -9.13
C TRP A 75 8.84 -8.32 -10.08
N ASN A 76 8.77 -8.70 -11.36
CA ASN A 76 8.12 -7.87 -12.39
C ASN A 76 6.61 -8.17 -12.43
N TYR A 77 5.84 -7.53 -11.56
CA TYR A 77 4.39 -7.68 -11.50
C TYR A 77 3.68 -6.94 -12.63
N GLU A 78 2.51 -7.45 -13.05
CA GLU A 78 1.59 -6.77 -13.97
C GLU A 78 1.17 -5.40 -13.40
N SER A 79 0.81 -5.39 -12.12
CA SER A 79 0.51 -4.16 -11.39
C SER A 79 0.84 -4.28 -9.91
N ILE A 80 1.18 -3.13 -9.31
CA ILE A 80 1.47 -3.02 -7.88
C ILE A 80 0.54 -1.97 -7.31
N LYS A 81 -0.24 -2.34 -6.30
CA LYS A 81 -1.17 -1.46 -5.61
C LYS A 81 -0.94 -1.55 -4.11
N ILE A 82 -1.03 -0.42 -3.43
CA ILE A 82 -1.01 -0.39 -1.97
C ILE A 82 -2.15 0.47 -1.46
N ASN A 83 -2.84 -0.07 -0.46
CA ASN A 83 -3.79 0.68 0.35
C ASN A 83 -3.09 1.08 1.64
N LEU A 84 -3.22 2.35 2.02
CA LEU A 84 -2.59 2.92 3.20
C LEU A 84 -3.68 3.30 4.20
N ASP A 85 -3.64 2.72 5.40
CA ASP A 85 -4.44 3.23 6.50
C ASP A 85 -3.85 4.55 6.98
N SER A 86 -4.63 5.59 6.83
CA SER A 86 -4.30 6.92 7.32
C SER A 86 -4.75 7.10 8.76
N ASN A 87 -3.91 7.73 9.57
CA ASN A 87 -4.29 8.14 10.92
C ASN A 87 -5.31 9.27 10.93
N LYS A 88 -5.33 10.04 9.83
CA LYS A 88 -6.23 11.15 9.65
C LYS A 88 -6.86 11.07 8.28
N SER A 89 -8.16 10.86 8.29
CA SER A 89 -8.98 10.89 7.08
C SER A 89 -10.31 11.58 7.37
N THR A 90 -10.88 12.18 6.33
CA THR A 90 -12.22 12.79 6.39
C THR A 90 -12.93 12.61 5.05
N ILE A 91 -14.23 12.65 5.09
CA ILE A 91 -15.08 12.61 3.89
C ILE A 91 -15.66 14.01 3.72
N ILE A 92 -15.50 14.58 2.53
CA ILE A 92 -16.01 15.90 2.17
C ILE A 92 -16.97 15.75 0.98
N PRO A 93 -18.22 16.22 1.09
CA PRO A 93 -19.12 16.31 -0.07
C PRO A 93 -18.47 17.12 -1.19
N ASN A 94 -18.63 16.71 -2.44
CA ASN A 94 -17.98 17.37 -3.58
C ASN A 94 -18.39 18.86 -3.71
N SER A 95 -19.60 19.23 -3.27
CA SER A 95 -20.05 20.62 -3.23
C SER A 95 -19.22 21.53 -2.32
N PHE A 96 -18.50 20.98 -1.33
CA PHE A 96 -17.62 21.71 -0.41
C PHE A 96 -16.14 21.43 -0.65
N PHE A 97 -15.81 20.59 -1.63
CA PHE A 97 -14.43 20.17 -1.88
C PHE A 97 -13.67 21.22 -2.69
N ASP A 98 -12.58 21.74 -2.12
CA ASP A 98 -11.60 22.58 -2.80
C ASP A 98 -10.18 21.99 -2.62
N LYS A 99 -9.59 21.57 -3.72
CA LYS A 99 -8.25 20.98 -3.74
C LYS A 99 -7.16 21.92 -3.21
N LYS A 100 -7.37 23.25 -3.29
CA LYS A 100 -6.38 24.24 -2.83
C LYS A 100 -6.24 24.30 -1.31
N ILE A 101 -7.24 23.83 -0.59
CA ILE A 101 -7.27 23.87 0.88
C ILE A 101 -7.36 22.48 1.51
N ILE A 102 -6.93 21.44 0.79
CA ILE A 102 -7.03 20.03 1.19
C ILE A 102 -6.50 19.79 2.61
N GLU A 103 -5.43 20.46 2.98
CA GLU A 103 -4.81 20.35 4.30
C GLU A 103 -5.73 20.86 5.43
N LYS A 104 -6.55 21.88 5.16
CA LYS A 104 -7.45 22.46 6.17
C LYS A 104 -8.55 21.49 6.59
N TYR A 105 -8.96 20.59 5.72
CA TYR A 105 -9.99 19.59 6.06
C TYR A 105 -9.52 18.59 7.12
N LEU A 106 -8.22 18.30 7.19
CA LEU A 106 -7.65 17.35 8.15
C LEU A 106 -7.03 18.00 9.38
N TYR A 107 -6.55 19.22 9.24
CA TYR A 107 -5.74 19.91 10.27
C TYR A 107 -6.33 21.28 10.63
N PHE A 108 -7.67 21.36 10.70
CA PHE A 108 -8.37 22.65 10.90
C PHE A 108 -7.83 23.46 12.09
N ASN A 109 -7.52 22.82 13.22
CA ASN A 109 -7.00 23.45 14.43
C ASN A 109 -5.67 22.87 14.90
N GLU A 110 -4.96 22.15 14.06
CA GLU A 110 -3.72 21.48 14.45
C GLU A 110 -2.53 22.04 13.69
N LYS A 111 -1.40 22.17 14.41
CA LYS A 111 -0.12 22.45 13.77
C LYS A 111 0.44 21.17 13.18
N PHE A 112 0.85 21.21 11.92
CA PHE A 112 1.52 20.12 11.24
C PHE A 112 2.63 20.65 10.33
N ASN A 113 3.63 19.82 10.08
CA ASN A 113 4.69 20.15 9.16
C ASN A 113 4.37 19.64 7.75
N LYS A 114 4.02 20.55 6.85
CA LYS A 114 3.70 20.23 5.44
C LYS A 114 4.84 19.49 4.72
N GLN A 115 6.08 19.65 5.14
CA GLN A 115 7.23 18.99 4.53
C GLN A 115 7.29 17.50 4.88
N GLU A 116 6.62 17.09 5.94
CA GLU A 116 6.64 15.70 6.44
C GLU A 116 5.43 14.86 6.05
N ILE A 117 4.43 15.48 5.39
CA ILE A 117 3.14 14.84 5.11
C ILE A 117 2.80 14.95 3.62
N ASP A 118 2.35 13.83 3.05
CA ASP A 118 1.69 13.77 1.75
C ASP A 118 0.17 13.65 1.95
N PHE A 119 -0.60 14.35 1.12
CA PHE A 119 -2.07 14.28 1.10
C PHE A 119 -2.54 13.44 -0.08
N PHE A 120 -3.59 12.67 0.17
CA PHE A 120 -4.27 11.86 -0.83
C PHE A 120 -5.74 12.27 -0.90
N CYS A 121 -6.31 12.14 -2.08
CA CYS A 121 -7.71 12.42 -2.31
C CYS A 121 -8.27 11.37 -3.28
N ASP A 122 -9.23 10.60 -2.80
CA ASP A 122 -9.93 9.57 -3.58
C ASP A 122 -11.42 9.92 -3.68
N GLY A 123 -11.95 9.92 -4.91
CA GLY A 123 -13.37 10.18 -5.14
C GLY A 123 -14.26 8.97 -4.79
N LEU A 124 -15.31 9.20 -4.05
CA LEU A 124 -16.37 8.24 -3.74
C LEU A 124 -17.53 8.40 -4.72
N LYS A 125 -17.45 7.72 -5.86
CA LYS A 125 -18.41 7.91 -6.98
C LYS A 125 -19.88 7.75 -6.61
N TYR A 126 -20.20 6.85 -5.67
CA TYR A 126 -21.59 6.58 -5.27
C TYR A 126 -22.12 7.53 -4.20
N MET A 127 -21.24 8.30 -3.56
CA MET A 127 -21.60 9.19 -2.44
C MET A 127 -21.51 10.68 -2.81
N ASP A 128 -21.11 11.01 -4.04
CA ASP A 128 -20.81 12.39 -4.48
C ASP A 128 -19.89 13.11 -3.46
N ALA A 129 -18.85 12.44 -3.06
CA ALA A 129 -17.92 12.90 -2.03
C ALA A 129 -16.46 12.51 -2.37
N ALA A 130 -15.53 13.14 -1.69
CA ALA A 130 -14.12 12.78 -1.71
C ALA A 130 -13.65 12.36 -0.32
N VAL A 131 -12.82 11.32 -0.25
CA VAL A 131 -12.03 10.99 0.94
C VAL A 131 -10.72 11.74 0.85
N ILE A 132 -10.39 12.44 1.90
CA ILE A 132 -9.10 13.09 2.07
C ILE A 132 -8.35 12.38 3.19
N SER A 133 -7.10 12.09 2.98
CA SER A 133 -6.24 11.40 3.95
C SER A 133 -4.83 11.94 3.92
N SER A 134 -4.08 11.70 4.98
CA SER A 134 -2.69 12.11 5.11
C SER A 134 -1.78 10.96 5.52
N MET A 135 -0.56 10.96 5.00
CA MET A 135 0.45 9.94 5.29
C MET A 135 1.82 10.57 5.50
N PRO A 136 2.67 9.97 6.35
CA PRO A 136 4.06 10.41 6.47
C PRO A 136 4.80 10.33 5.13
N LYS A 137 5.43 11.43 4.73
CA LYS A 137 6.17 11.53 3.45
C LYS A 137 7.32 10.54 3.36
N LYS A 138 7.95 10.19 4.49
CA LYS A 138 8.98 9.15 4.54
C LYS A 138 8.47 7.81 4.02
N LEU A 139 7.24 7.42 4.40
CA LEU A 139 6.61 6.17 3.95
C LEU A 139 6.31 6.21 2.46
N THR A 140 5.66 7.27 1.99
CA THR A 140 5.27 7.39 0.58
C THR A 140 6.49 7.48 -0.33
N SER A 141 7.55 8.16 0.11
CA SER A 141 8.83 8.23 -0.61
C SER A 141 9.52 6.87 -0.68
N LEU A 142 9.56 6.12 0.41
CA LEU A 142 10.09 4.75 0.44
C LEU A 142 9.38 3.85 -0.59
N LEU A 143 8.05 3.89 -0.60
CA LEU A 143 7.24 3.09 -1.52
C LEU A 143 7.43 3.51 -2.99
N LYS A 144 7.46 4.80 -3.29
CA LYS A 144 7.68 5.33 -4.64
C LYS A 144 9.10 5.04 -5.15
N THR A 145 10.10 5.06 -4.27
CA THR A 145 11.49 4.69 -4.61
C THR A 145 11.59 3.20 -4.91
N LYS A 146 10.93 2.37 -4.10
CA LYS A 146 10.95 0.91 -4.27
C LYS A 146 10.19 0.47 -5.52
N PHE A 147 9.06 1.07 -5.80
CA PHE A 147 8.16 0.65 -6.87
C PHE A 147 7.88 1.79 -7.85
N LYS A 148 8.54 1.79 -9.02
CA LYS A 148 8.41 2.85 -10.04
C LYS A 148 6.98 3.05 -10.57
N LYS A 149 6.13 2.01 -10.53
CA LYS A 149 4.76 2.02 -11.07
C LYS A 149 3.71 1.67 -10.01
N ILE A 150 3.91 2.10 -8.77
CA ILE A 150 2.93 1.82 -7.71
C ILE A 150 1.71 2.72 -7.81
N LYS A 151 0.51 2.13 -7.61
CA LYS A 151 -0.72 2.89 -7.34
C LYS A 151 -0.97 2.91 -5.85
N ILE A 152 -0.93 4.09 -5.26
CA ILE A 152 -1.20 4.33 -3.84
C ILE A 152 -2.64 4.80 -3.70
N LYS A 153 -3.38 4.20 -2.79
CA LYS A 153 -4.71 4.60 -2.35
C LYS A 153 -4.73 4.72 -0.83
N SER A 154 -5.61 5.51 -0.31
CA SER A 154 -5.83 5.70 1.13
C SER A 154 -7.30 5.54 1.47
#